data_1b649e5980a7d25b45bc52a01341c2fc
#
_entry.id   1b649e5980a7d25b45bc52a01341c2fc
#
_cell.length_a   1.000
_cell.length_b   1.000
_cell.length_c   1.000
_cell.angle_alpha   90.00
_cell.angle_beta   90.00
_cell.angle_gamma   90.00
#
_symmetry.space_group_name_H-M   'P 1'
#
loop_
_entity.id
_entity.type
_entity.pdbx_description
1 polymer ?
#
loop_
_entity_poly.entity_id
_entity_poly.type
_entity_poly.pdbx_seq_one_letter_code
_entity_poly.pdbx_strand_id
1 'polypeptide(L)'
;KPDCFAVKQYKKYKLASGKTAKSILISCGARLAPFDIPQLREVMAYDELELDRIGDRKTAVFFIISDTTQTYNFLVALAFSQMFNLLCERADNVHGVYLTSIYVKGIRI
;
A
#
# COMPACT_ATOMS: atom_id res chain seq x y z
N LYS A 1 -7.54 7.47 21.30
CA LYS A 1 -7.15 8.88 21.03
C LYS A 1 -8.26 9.54 20.23
N PRO A 2 -9.00 10.56 20.79
CA PRO A 2 -10.18 11.15 20.12
C PRO A 2 -9.82 11.89 18.82
N ASP A 3 -8.57 12.32 18.65
CA ASP A 3 -8.09 13.06 17.48
C ASP A 3 -7.42 12.21 16.39
N CYS A 4 -7.48 10.89 16.50
CA CYS A 4 -6.96 9.98 15.49
C CYS A 4 -7.69 10.20 14.14
N PHE A 5 -6.95 10.15 13.03
CA PHE A 5 -7.50 10.27 11.69
C PHE A 5 -8.67 9.31 11.43
N ALA A 6 -8.56 8.06 11.87
CA ALA A 6 -9.62 7.07 11.74
C ALA A 6 -10.93 7.49 12.43
N VAL A 7 -10.83 8.06 13.64
CA VAL A 7 -12.00 8.56 14.37
C VAL A 7 -12.64 9.75 13.66
N LYS A 8 -11.84 10.65 13.07
CA LYS A 8 -12.36 11.76 12.28
C LYS A 8 -13.13 11.29 11.04
N GLN A 9 -12.61 10.26 10.33
CA GLN A 9 -13.29 9.67 9.18
C GLN A 9 -14.56 8.92 9.60
N TYR A 10 -14.53 8.18 10.70
CA TYR A 10 -15.69 7.50 11.23
C TYR A 10 -16.83 8.46 11.64
N LYS A 11 -16.49 9.62 12.21
CA LYS A 11 -17.48 10.67 12.48
C LYS A 11 -18.15 11.17 11.21
N LYS A 12 -17.39 11.35 10.11
CA LYS A 12 -17.96 11.73 8.80
C LYS A 12 -18.88 10.63 8.25
N TYR A 13 -18.48 9.36 8.36
CA TYR A 13 -19.33 8.24 7.98
C TYR A 13 -20.64 8.23 8.77
N LYS A 14 -20.59 8.52 10.08
CA LYS A 14 -21.78 8.58 10.93
C LYS A 14 -22.80 9.64 10.53
N LEU A 15 -22.40 10.66 9.77
CA LEU A 15 -23.33 11.65 9.21
C LEU A 15 -24.16 11.07 8.07
N ALA A 16 -23.69 10.00 7.42
CA ALA A 16 -24.47 9.31 6.41
C ALA A 16 -25.58 8.46 7.08
N SER A 17 -26.77 8.51 6.53
CA SER A 17 -27.93 7.78 7.06
C SER A 17 -28.56 6.88 5.98
N GLY A 18 -29.31 5.88 6.43
CA GLY A 18 -30.15 5.04 5.58
C GLY A 18 -29.39 4.32 4.45
N LYS A 19 -29.85 4.50 3.22
CA LYS A 19 -29.30 3.83 2.03
C LYS A 19 -27.86 4.22 1.75
N THR A 20 -27.48 5.47 1.99
CA THR A 20 -26.11 5.97 1.76
C THR A 20 -25.10 5.27 2.66
N ALA A 21 -25.40 5.12 3.95
CA ALA A 21 -24.51 4.40 4.87
C ALA A 21 -24.34 2.93 4.47
N LYS A 22 -25.40 2.26 4.04
CA LYS A 22 -25.34 0.88 3.52
C LYS A 22 -24.50 0.78 2.27
N SER A 23 -24.62 1.70 1.31
CA SER A 23 -23.83 1.72 0.09
C SER A 23 -22.35 1.90 0.37
N ILE A 24 -21.98 2.76 1.32
CA ILE A 24 -20.58 2.95 1.77
C ILE A 24 -20.04 1.65 2.35
N LEU A 25 -20.78 0.97 3.22
CA LEU A 25 -20.36 -0.31 3.81
C LEU A 25 -20.17 -1.41 2.77
N ILE A 26 -21.08 -1.52 1.80
CA ILE A 26 -20.97 -2.49 0.70
C ILE A 26 -19.70 -2.21 -0.12
N SER A 27 -19.46 -0.95 -0.47
CA SER A 27 -18.26 -0.55 -1.23
C SER A 27 -16.97 -0.82 -0.46
N CYS A 28 -16.95 -0.55 0.85
CA CYS A 28 -15.81 -0.88 1.71
C CYS A 28 -15.58 -2.40 1.78
N GLY A 29 -16.66 -3.17 2.00
CA GLY A 29 -16.59 -4.63 2.06
C GLY A 29 -16.03 -5.23 0.77
N ALA A 30 -16.51 -4.78 -0.39
CA ALA A 30 -16.00 -5.25 -1.68
C ALA A 30 -14.50 -4.97 -1.88
N ARG A 31 -14.02 -3.81 -1.43
CA ARG A 31 -12.60 -3.44 -1.52
C ARG A 31 -11.71 -4.18 -0.52
N LEU A 32 -12.26 -4.55 0.63
CA LEU A 32 -11.54 -5.26 1.68
C LEU A 32 -11.61 -6.79 1.53
N ALA A 33 -12.49 -7.30 0.67
CA ALA A 33 -12.65 -8.73 0.44
C ALA A 33 -11.34 -9.50 0.16
N PRO A 34 -10.35 -8.97 -0.59
CA PRO A 34 -9.08 -9.66 -0.78
C PRO A 34 -8.34 -9.95 0.53
N PHE A 35 -8.53 -9.14 1.57
CA PHE A 35 -7.88 -9.34 2.88
C PHE A 35 -8.56 -10.43 3.73
N ASP A 36 -9.67 -11.00 3.27
CA ASP A 36 -10.28 -12.18 3.91
C ASP A 36 -9.47 -13.45 3.62
N ILE A 37 -8.57 -13.42 2.64
CA ILE A 37 -7.69 -14.53 2.28
C ILE A 37 -6.59 -14.68 3.37
N PRO A 38 -6.52 -15.85 4.06
CA PRO A 38 -5.59 -16.02 5.18
C PRO A 38 -4.13 -15.83 4.80
N GLN A 39 -3.72 -16.33 3.62
CA GLN A 39 -2.35 -16.20 3.10
C GLN A 39 -1.95 -14.75 2.87
N LEU A 40 -2.90 -13.93 2.39
CA LEU A 40 -2.63 -12.50 2.21
C LEU A 40 -2.45 -11.79 3.55
N ARG A 41 -3.27 -12.12 4.55
CA ARG A 41 -3.13 -11.56 5.90
C ARG A 41 -1.81 -11.94 6.55
N GLU A 42 -1.32 -13.15 6.33
CA GLU A 42 -0.04 -13.61 6.82
C GLU A 42 1.12 -12.80 6.21
N VAL A 43 1.13 -12.64 4.90
CA VAL A 43 2.13 -11.83 4.19
C VAL A 43 2.12 -10.35 4.62
N MET A 44 0.94 -9.82 4.96
CA MET A 44 0.76 -8.42 5.37
C MET A 44 0.92 -8.20 6.89
N ALA A 45 1.15 -9.26 7.67
CA ALA A 45 1.23 -9.16 9.14
C ALA A 45 2.54 -8.53 9.63
N TYR A 46 3.60 -8.64 8.86
CA TYR A 46 4.95 -8.18 9.20
C TYR A 46 5.54 -7.35 8.07
N ASP A 47 6.37 -6.38 8.42
CA ASP A 47 7.16 -5.62 7.45
C ASP A 47 8.50 -6.33 7.21
N GLU A 48 8.51 -7.25 6.24
CA GLU A 48 9.73 -7.96 5.83
C GLU A 48 10.49 -7.24 4.72
N LEU A 49 9.83 -6.31 4.02
CA LEU A 49 10.42 -5.63 2.88
C LEU A 49 11.35 -4.48 3.31
N GLU A 50 11.16 -3.93 4.52
CA GLU A 50 11.92 -2.78 5.02
C GLU A 50 12.07 -1.70 3.95
N LEU A 51 10.96 -1.31 3.32
CA LEU A 51 10.94 -0.39 2.17
C LEU A 51 11.63 0.94 2.45
N ASP A 52 11.65 1.36 3.71
CA ASP A 52 12.30 2.58 4.19
C ASP A 52 13.84 2.53 4.07
N ARG A 53 14.43 1.32 4.01
CA ARG A 53 15.89 1.10 3.96
C ARG A 53 16.42 0.71 2.59
N ILE A 54 15.55 0.48 1.62
CA ILE A 54 15.95 0.05 0.28
C ILE A 54 16.94 1.04 -0.37
N GLY A 55 16.80 2.35 -0.09
CA GLY A 55 17.66 3.41 -0.63
C GLY A 55 19.04 3.53 0.01
N ASP A 56 19.27 2.93 1.18
CA ASP A 56 20.53 3.08 1.92
C ASP A 56 21.69 2.25 1.32
N ARG A 57 21.37 1.28 0.49
CA ARG A 57 22.34 0.39 -0.18
C ARG A 57 21.87 0.04 -1.59
N LYS A 58 22.80 -0.44 -2.42
CA LYS A 58 22.46 -0.98 -3.75
C LYS A 58 21.57 -2.20 -3.57
N THR A 59 20.27 -2.06 -3.86
CA THR A 59 19.26 -3.09 -3.64
C THR A 59 18.52 -3.38 -4.94
N ALA A 60 18.21 -4.65 -5.18
CA ALA A 60 17.30 -5.09 -6.23
C ALA A 60 16.07 -5.74 -5.56
N VAL A 61 14.89 -5.25 -5.87
CA VAL A 61 13.62 -5.79 -5.37
C VAL A 61 12.91 -6.50 -6.51
N PHE A 62 12.49 -7.75 -6.28
CA PHE A 62 11.79 -8.57 -7.27
C PHE A 62 10.35 -8.78 -6.83
N PHE A 63 9.41 -8.29 -7.63
CA PHE A 63 7.99 -8.59 -7.47
C PHE A 63 7.59 -9.67 -8.46
N ILE A 64 7.24 -10.85 -7.96
CA ILE A 64 6.76 -11.96 -8.78
C ILE A 64 5.24 -11.93 -8.75
N ILE A 65 4.62 -11.67 -9.90
CA ILE A 65 3.19 -11.47 -10.04
C ILE A 65 2.65 -12.47 -11.05
N SER A 66 1.49 -13.05 -10.77
CA SER A 66 0.81 -13.93 -11.71
C SER A 66 0.22 -13.12 -12.87
N ASP A 67 0.51 -13.52 -14.11
CA ASP A 67 -0.08 -12.92 -15.31
C ASP A 67 -1.57 -13.24 -15.47
N THR A 68 -2.01 -14.36 -14.91
CA THR A 68 -3.38 -14.88 -15.07
C THR A 68 -4.35 -14.33 -14.03
N THR A 69 -3.86 -13.89 -12.88
CA THR A 69 -4.71 -13.46 -11.76
C THR A 69 -4.43 -12.01 -11.38
N GLN A 70 -5.33 -11.12 -11.75
CA GLN A 70 -5.20 -9.69 -11.46
C GLN A 70 -5.63 -9.30 -10.04
N THR A 71 -6.13 -10.23 -9.26
CA THR A 71 -6.70 -9.99 -7.93
C THR A 71 -5.74 -9.27 -6.99
N TYR A 72 -4.44 -9.51 -7.13
CA TYR A 72 -3.41 -8.96 -6.25
C TYR A 72 -2.62 -7.78 -6.83
N ASN A 73 -2.95 -7.32 -8.04
CA ASN A 73 -2.25 -6.20 -8.68
C ASN A 73 -2.28 -4.91 -7.84
N PHE A 74 -3.36 -4.72 -7.07
CA PHE A 74 -3.46 -3.57 -6.18
C PHE A 74 -2.38 -3.56 -5.08
N LEU A 75 -1.94 -4.74 -4.60
CA LEU A 75 -0.87 -4.83 -3.59
C LEU A 75 0.46 -4.37 -4.15
N VAL A 76 0.75 -4.78 -5.38
CA VAL A 76 1.97 -4.36 -6.07
C VAL A 76 1.95 -2.86 -6.33
N ALA A 77 0.83 -2.33 -6.78
CA ALA A 77 0.65 -0.89 -6.98
C ALA A 77 0.83 -0.11 -5.65
N LEU A 78 0.28 -0.65 -4.55
CA LEU A 78 0.45 -0.08 -3.22
C LEU A 78 1.92 -0.11 -2.77
N ALA A 79 2.59 -1.26 -2.93
CA ALA A 79 4.00 -1.42 -2.57
C ALA A 79 4.89 -0.46 -3.38
N PHE A 80 4.67 -0.32 -4.69
CA PHE A 80 5.37 0.66 -5.51
C PHE A 80 5.14 2.09 -5.04
N SER A 81 3.90 2.46 -4.78
CA SER A 81 3.55 3.81 -4.31
C SER A 81 4.24 4.13 -2.98
N GLN A 82 4.22 3.21 -2.03
CA GLN A 82 4.89 3.37 -0.74
C GLN A 82 6.41 3.42 -0.89
N MET A 83 6.99 2.53 -1.69
CA MET A 83 8.42 2.48 -1.95
C MET A 83 8.93 3.80 -2.52
N PHE A 84 8.26 4.35 -3.54
CA PHE A 84 8.66 5.62 -4.13
C PHE A 84 8.56 6.77 -3.15
N ASN A 85 7.48 6.86 -2.38
CA ASN A 85 7.31 7.91 -1.39
C ASN A 85 8.39 7.83 -0.30
N LEU A 86 8.64 6.65 0.25
CA LEU A 86 9.65 6.44 1.28
C LEU A 86 11.06 6.72 0.77
N LEU A 87 11.38 6.31 -0.45
CA LEU A 87 12.69 6.59 -1.05
C LEU A 87 12.92 8.08 -1.29
N CYS A 88 11.92 8.82 -1.77
CA CYS A 88 12.01 10.26 -1.92
C CYS A 88 12.17 10.95 -0.56
N GLU A 89 11.34 10.61 0.42
CA GLU A 89 11.42 11.17 1.76
C GLU A 89 12.77 10.87 2.43
N ARG A 90 13.27 9.65 2.26
CA ARG A 90 14.58 9.26 2.80
C ARG A 90 15.71 10.01 2.12
N ALA A 91 15.68 10.18 0.81
CA ALA A 91 16.67 10.93 0.07
C ALA A 91 16.74 12.39 0.55
N ASP A 92 15.59 13.03 0.72
CA ASP A 92 15.51 14.41 1.16
C ASP A 92 15.99 14.60 2.62
N ASN A 93 15.57 13.70 3.52
CA ASN A 93 15.79 13.86 4.96
C ASN A 93 17.15 13.34 5.43
N VAL A 94 17.68 12.28 4.81
CA VAL A 94 18.90 11.60 5.29
C VAL A 94 20.10 11.95 4.44
N HIS A 95 19.96 11.99 3.13
CA HIS A 95 21.07 12.17 2.22
C HIS A 95 21.20 13.59 1.67
N GLY A 96 20.17 14.42 1.84
CA GLY A 96 20.13 15.78 1.29
C GLY A 96 20.29 15.81 -0.24
N VAL A 97 19.99 14.72 -0.92
CA VAL A 97 20.18 14.52 -2.36
C VAL A 97 18.84 14.10 -2.96
N TYR A 98 18.45 14.76 -4.04
CA TYR A 98 17.27 14.36 -4.78
C TYR A 98 17.46 12.99 -5.42
N LEU A 99 16.43 12.16 -5.34
CA LEU A 99 16.43 10.86 -6.00
C LEU A 99 16.46 11.07 -7.52
N THR A 100 17.60 10.75 -8.14
CA THR A 100 17.83 11.05 -9.55
C THR A 100 17.36 9.96 -10.49
N SER A 101 17.33 8.70 -10.04
CA SER A 101 16.90 7.60 -10.90
C SER A 101 16.49 6.35 -10.12
N ILE A 102 15.31 5.83 -10.47
CA ILE A 102 14.85 4.48 -10.11
C ILE A 102 14.62 3.73 -11.42
N TYR A 103 15.25 2.58 -11.57
CA TYR A 103 15.05 1.74 -12.74
C TYR A 103 14.02 0.65 -12.43
N VAL A 104 12.91 0.68 -13.17
CA VAL A 104 11.88 -0.37 -13.12
C VAL A 104 11.95 -1.16 -14.42
N LYS A 105 12.20 -2.46 -14.33
CA LYS A 105 12.23 -3.35 -15.48
C LYS A 105 11.18 -4.44 -15.33
N GLY A 106 10.21 -4.48 -16.22
CA GLY A 106 9.27 -5.59 -16.36
C GLY A 106 9.91 -6.71 -17.18
N ILE A 107 9.97 -7.92 -16.61
CA ILE A 107 10.33 -9.13 -17.31
C ILE A 107 9.04 -9.96 -17.41
N ARG A 108 8.53 -10.16 -18.61
CA ARG A 108 7.43 -11.08 -18.86
C ARG A 108 8.02 -12.47 -19.05
N ILE A 109 7.66 -13.42 -18.22
CA ILE A 109 8.07 -14.83 -18.30
C ILE A 109 6.95 -15.61 -19.02
#